data_530eb2466539b4d9d5cded86da40662a
#
_entry.id   530eb2466539b4d9d5cded86da40662a
#
_cell.length_a   1.000
_cell.length_b   1.000
_cell.length_c   1.000
_cell.angle_alpha   90.00
_cell.angle_beta   90.00
_cell.angle_gamma   90.00
#
_symmetry.space_group_name_H-M   'P 1'
#
loop_
_entity.id
_entity.type
_entity.pdbx_description
1 polymer ?
#
loop_
_entity_poly.entity_id
_entity_poly.type
_entity_poly.pdbx_seq_one_letter_code
_entity_poly.pdbx_strand_id
1 'polypeptide(L)'
;MRHSLETLFMFVEAATLGSFSAAARKLGKQQSTVSEAIANLEIDLGLTLFDRSTRRPGLTPQGRAMLVHAQQVIEASDRLERSAHRLADGLEPQLTLVLSDTYQSDRFEEILTSFEQRYPELELECMIAERNDVVALVQEGRAHLGLVAAQADYPPDIGFESVPDRSAIGLYVGKQHPLAKARHITTEMLHNARELRISTYGEDSADAAPRRRGQSWTASSYLLLLEMTELGFGWAELPYWLAKRFAADRLLELQVRGWPKSIQVDAVWSRHRGLGPAGSWLLDTLMAR
;
A
#
# COMPACT_ATOMS: atom_id res chain seq x y z
N MET A 1 9.52 -33.58 5.31
CA MET A 1 9.76 -33.36 3.87
C MET A 1 10.46 -34.60 3.33
N ARG A 2 10.02 -35.14 2.20
CA ARG A 2 10.66 -36.32 1.58
C ARG A 2 11.96 -35.99 0.85
N HIS A 3 12.17 -34.71 0.49
CA HIS A 3 13.35 -34.26 -0.25
C HIS A 3 14.02 -33.13 0.51
N SER A 4 15.35 -33.09 0.50
CA SER A 4 16.11 -32.00 1.11
C SER A 4 16.24 -30.83 0.14
N LEU A 5 16.37 -29.60 0.67
CA LEU A 5 16.68 -28.41 -0.14
C LEU A 5 17.96 -28.62 -0.95
N GLU A 6 18.95 -29.27 -0.37
CA GLU A 6 20.21 -29.58 -1.03
C GLU A 6 20.03 -30.42 -2.28
N THR A 7 19.11 -31.41 -2.23
CA THR A 7 18.75 -32.23 -3.41
C THR A 7 18.10 -31.39 -4.50
N LEU A 8 17.20 -30.45 -4.11
CA LEU A 8 16.59 -29.53 -5.07
C LEU A 8 17.59 -28.58 -5.70
N PHE A 9 18.55 -28.06 -4.92
CA PHE A 9 19.69 -27.28 -5.45
C PHE A 9 20.49 -28.05 -6.48
N MET A 10 20.84 -29.32 -6.18
CA MET A 10 21.57 -30.17 -7.13
C MET A 10 20.80 -30.39 -8.42
N PHE A 11 19.48 -30.59 -8.33
CA PHE A 11 18.61 -30.74 -9.50
C PHE A 11 18.55 -29.46 -10.33
N VAL A 12 18.29 -28.31 -9.72
CA VAL A 12 18.21 -26.99 -10.39
C VAL A 12 19.54 -26.65 -11.08
N GLU A 13 20.67 -26.81 -10.40
CA GLU A 13 21.98 -26.55 -10.98
C GLU A 13 22.33 -27.47 -12.13
N ALA A 14 22.01 -28.76 -12.00
CA ALA A 14 22.22 -29.72 -13.08
C ALA A 14 21.35 -29.40 -14.32
N ALA A 15 20.13 -28.96 -14.10
CA ALA A 15 19.21 -28.52 -15.14
C ALA A 15 19.72 -27.25 -15.85
N THR A 16 20.13 -26.26 -15.07
CA THR A 16 20.59 -24.96 -15.59
C THR A 16 21.91 -25.09 -16.39
N LEU A 17 22.85 -25.90 -15.90
CA LEU A 17 24.16 -26.06 -16.52
C LEU A 17 24.16 -27.17 -17.60
N GLY A 18 23.09 -27.96 -17.71
CA GLY A 18 23.00 -29.07 -18.64
C GLY A 18 24.08 -30.15 -18.43
N SER A 19 24.62 -30.22 -17.19
CA SER A 19 25.74 -31.12 -16.88
C SER A 19 25.88 -31.42 -15.41
N PHE A 20 25.77 -32.66 -15.01
CA PHE A 20 25.97 -33.11 -13.62
C PHE A 20 27.39 -32.80 -13.10
N SER A 21 28.39 -32.92 -13.97
CA SER A 21 29.80 -32.60 -13.60
C SER A 21 30.00 -31.09 -13.38
N ALA A 22 29.34 -30.24 -14.18
CA ALA A 22 29.42 -28.80 -14.00
C ALA A 22 28.67 -28.36 -12.71
N ALA A 23 27.49 -28.92 -12.45
CA ALA A 23 26.73 -28.69 -11.23
C ALA A 23 27.54 -29.12 -9.98
N ALA A 24 28.17 -30.31 -10.04
CA ALA A 24 29.01 -30.80 -8.95
C ALA A 24 30.17 -29.85 -8.63
N ARG A 25 30.87 -29.36 -9.66
CA ARG A 25 31.95 -28.37 -9.46
C ARG A 25 31.45 -27.08 -8.85
N LYS A 26 30.32 -26.56 -9.33
CA LYS A 26 29.74 -25.31 -8.79
C LYS A 26 29.33 -25.46 -7.33
N LEU A 27 28.78 -26.63 -6.96
CA LEU A 27 28.31 -26.91 -5.60
C LEU A 27 29.43 -27.45 -4.66
N GLY A 28 30.69 -27.60 -5.13
CA GLY A 28 31.77 -28.14 -4.32
C GLY A 28 31.57 -29.62 -3.96
N LYS A 29 30.90 -30.41 -4.81
CA LYS A 29 30.57 -31.82 -4.57
C LYS A 29 31.17 -32.73 -5.62
N GLN A 30 31.13 -34.05 -5.36
CA GLN A 30 31.48 -35.05 -6.36
C GLN A 30 30.31 -35.26 -7.35
N GLN A 31 30.63 -35.57 -8.60
CA GLN A 31 29.64 -35.87 -9.62
C GLN A 31 28.72 -37.04 -9.25
N SER A 32 29.30 -38.09 -8.62
CA SER A 32 28.56 -39.26 -8.14
C SER A 32 27.46 -38.85 -7.14
N THR A 33 27.78 -37.95 -6.20
CA THR A 33 26.82 -37.42 -5.20
C THR A 33 25.66 -36.69 -5.86
N VAL A 34 25.93 -35.82 -6.85
CA VAL A 34 24.88 -35.10 -7.58
C VAL A 34 24.02 -36.07 -8.40
N SER A 35 24.67 -37.04 -9.07
CA SER A 35 23.95 -38.03 -9.88
C SER A 35 23.03 -38.94 -9.04
N GLU A 36 23.52 -39.38 -7.87
CA GLU A 36 22.80 -40.21 -6.92
C GLU A 36 21.63 -39.43 -6.28
N ALA A 37 21.87 -38.20 -5.86
CA ALA A 37 20.82 -37.34 -5.28
C ALA A 37 19.67 -37.11 -6.28
N ILE A 38 19.99 -36.86 -7.56
CA ILE A 38 18.98 -36.68 -8.60
C ILE A 38 18.25 -38.02 -8.91
N ALA A 39 18.97 -39.15 -8.95
CA ALA A 39 18.32 -40.45 -9.14
C ALA A 39 17.36 -40.78 -7.99
N ASN A 40 17.74 -40.51 -6.76
CA ASN A 40 16.87 -40.70 -5.60
C ASN A 40 15.65 -39.75 -5.65
N LEU A 41 15.82 -38.51 -6.10
CA LEU A 41 14.72 -37.58 -6.33
C LEU A 41 13.73 -38.10 -7.39
N GLU A 42 14.26 -38.65 -8.50
CA GLU A 42 13.44 -39.29 -9.56
C GLU A 42 12.62 -40.46 -9.02
N ILE A 43 13.25 -41.32 -8.20
CA ILE A 43 12.59 -42.44 -7.53
C ILE A 43 11.48 -41.97 -6.59
N ASP A 44 11.78 -41.02 -5.74
CA ASP A 44 10.86 -40.49 -4.74
C ASP A 44 9.65 -39.80 -5.36
N LEU A 45 9.85 -39.10 -6.48
CA LEU A 45 8.78 -38.45 -7.23
C LEU A 45 8.03 -39.40 -8.15
N GLY A 46 8.61 -40.57 -8.46
CA GLY A 46 8.06 -41.50 -9.48
C GLY A 46 8.14 -40.92 -10.89
N LEU A 47 9.09 -40.02 -11.17
CA LEU A 47 9.22 -39.30 -12.44
C LEU A 47 10.67 -39.39 -12.95
N THR A 48 10.83 -39.44 -14.28
CA THR A 48 12.13 -39.25 -14.90
C THR A 48 12.34 -37.75 -15.19
N LEU A 49 13.30 -37.11 -14.58
CA LEU A 49 13.57 -35.69 -14.74
C LEU A 49 14.57 -35.39 -15.86
N PHE A 50 15.53 -36.30 -16.07
CA PHE A 50 16.55 -36.14 -17.11
C PHE A 50 16.47 -37.27 -18.14
N ASP A 51 16.53 -36.92 -19.41
CA ASP A 51 16.82 -37.85 -20.50
C ASP A 51 18.33 -38.09 -20.57
N ARG A 52 18.72 -39.33 -20.28
CA ARG A 52 20.12 -39.78 -20.28
C ARG A 52 20.52 -40.50 -21.56
N SER A 53 19.66 -40.53 -22.58
CA SER A 53 19.91 -41.19 -23.85
C SER A 53 20.99 -40.51 -24.68
N THR A 54 21.30 -39.25 -24.38
CA THR A 54 22.30 -38.44 -25.06
C THR A 54 23.54 -38.18 -24.17
N ARG A 55 24.65 -37.81 -24.82
CA ARG A 55 25.90 -37.50 -24.11
C ARG A 55 25.79 -36.32 -23.10
N ARG A 56 24.81 -35.44 -23.30
CA ARG A 56 24.46 -34.34 -22.38
C ARG A 56 23.06 -34.60 -21.87
N PRO A 57 22.87 -34.74 -20.55
CA PRO A 57 21.52 -34.95 -19.98
C PRO A 57 20.66 -33.73 -20.22
N GLY A 58 19.54 -33.92 -20.91
CA GLY A 58 18.50 -32.91 -21.14
C GLY A 58 17.33 -33.13 -20.19
N LEU A 59 16.57 -32.07 -19.87
CA LEU A 59 15.34 -32.23 -19.09
C LEU A 59 14.22 -32.90 -19.92
N THR A 60 13.56 -33.86 -19.32
CA THR A 60 12.28 -34.39 -19.83
C THR A 60 11.17 -33.31 -19.73
N PRO A 61 9.99 -33.51 -20.36
CA PRO A 61 8.82 -32.63 -20.12
C PRO A 61 8.47 -32.52 -18.62
N GLN A 62 8.52 -33.66 -17.90
CA GLN A 62 8.30 -33.73 -16.46
C GLN A 62 9.40 -32.98 -15.69
N GLY A 63 10.68 -33.14 -16.10
CA GLY A 63 11.78 -32.42 -15.52
C GLY A 63 11.65 -30.90 -15.66
N ARG A 64 11.16 -30.39 -16.79
CA ARG A 64 10.91 -28.95 -16.97
C ARG A 64 9.79 -28.43 -16.04
N ALA A 65 8.72 -29.20 -15.88
CA ALA A 65 7.65 -28.83 -14.94
C ALA A 65 8.17 -28.82 -13.49
N MET A 66 8.91 -29.84 -13.09
CA MET A 66 9.49 -29.93 -11.74
C MET A 66 10.55 -28.88 -11.47
N LEU A 67 11.28 -28.43 -12.49
CA LEU A 67 12.28 -27.34 -12.33
C LEU A 67 11.65 -26.07 -11.79
N VAL A 68 10.48 -25.65 -12.33
CA VAL A 68 9.76 -24.47 -11.87
C VAL A 68 9.36 -24.62 -10.40
N HIS A 69 8.84 -25.79 -10.01
CA HIS A 69 8.46 -26.03 -8.62
C HIS A 69 9.66 -26.11 -7.67
N ALA A 70 10.76 -26.70 -8.10
CA ALA A 70 11.99 -26.75 -7.31
C ALA A 70 12.58 -25.35 -7.08
N GLN A 71 12.56 -24.48 -8.10
CA GLN A 71 12.98 -23.09 -7.97
C GLN A 71 12.10 -22.33 -6.96
N GLN A 72 10.76 -22.50 -7.03
CA GLN A 72 9.84 -21.87 -6.08
C GLN A 72 10.10 -22.28 -4.63
N VAL A 73 10.43 -23.55 -4.37
CA VAL A 73 10.77 -24.04 -3.03
C VAL A 73 12.08 -23.43 -2.52
N ILE A 74 13.10 -23.34 -3.39
CA ILE A 74 14.37 -22.70 -3.06
C ILE A 74 14.14 -21.21 -2.73
N GLU A 75 13.44 -20.49 -3.58
CA GLU A 75 13.09 -19.08 -3.32
C GLU A 75 12.30 -18.87 -2.03
N ALA A 76 11.40 -19.81 -1.70
CA ALA A 76 10.67 -19.77 -0.44
C ALA A 76 11.58 -19.98 0.77
N SER A 77 12.59 -20.85 0.66
CA SER A 77 13.59 -21.05 1.71
C SER A 77 14.45 -19.80 1.90
N ASP A 78 14.90 -19.18 0.82
CA ASP A 78 15.68 -17.94 0.87
C ASP A 78 14.87 -16.79 1.50
N ARG A 79 13.57 -16.71 1.17
CA ARG A 79 12.66 -15.74 1.85
C ARG A 79 12.55 -16.01 3.34
N LEU A 80 12.44 -17.25 3.76
CA LEU A 80 12.39 -17.62 5.19
C LEU A 80 13.65 -17.17 5.92
N GLU A 81 14.83 -17.45 5.36
CA GLU A 81 16.11 -17.04 5.96
C GLU A 81 16.23 -15.52 6.06
N ARG A 82 15.93 -14.79 4.97
CA ARG A 82 15.92 -13.33 5.00
C ARG A 82 14.93 -12.77 6.03
N SER A 83 13.74 -13.38 6.17
CA SER A 83 12.76 -12.98 7.17
C SER A 83 13.24 -13.22 8.59
N ALA A 84 13.90 -14.37 8.84
CA ALA A 84 14.49 -14.69 10.14
C ALA A 84 15.59 -13.69 10.53
N HIS A 85 16.47 -13.34 9.59
CA HIS A 85 17.52 -12.33 9.82
C HIS A 85 16.91 -10.95 10.12
N ARG A 86 15.91 -10.50 9.37
CA ARG A 86 15.24 -9.22 9.62
C ARG A 86 14.59 -9.16 11.00
N LEU A 87 13.88 -10.21 11.39
CA LEU A 87 13.29 -10.30 12.73
C LEU A 87 14.35 -10.30 13.84
N ALA A 88 15.50 -10.95 13.60
CA ALA A 88 16.62 -10.92 14.53
C ALA A 88 17.24 -9.52 14.64
N ASP A 89 17.23 -8.74 13.56
CA ASP A 89 17.69 -7.35 13.51
C ASP A 89 16.63 -6.35 13.99
N GLY A 90 15.46 -6.83 14.45
CA GLY A 90 14.36 -6.01 14.99
C GLY A 90 13.53 -5.27 13.95
N LEU A 91 13.62 -5.67 12.64
CA LEU A 91 12.74 -5.12 11.62
C LEU A 91 11.32 -5.65 11.78
N GLU A 92 10.34 -4.78 11.53
CA GLU A 92 8.94 -5.15 11.52
C GLU A 92 8.65 -6.19 10.43
N PRO A 93 7.82 -7.22 10.68
CA PRO A 93 7.39 -8.14 9.63
C PRO A 93 6.45 -7.46 8.62
N GLN A 94 5.71 -6.47 9.08
CA GLN A 94 4.71 -5.71 8.32
C GLN A 94 4.67 -4.28 8.81
N LEU A 95 4.48 -3.34 7.91
CA LEU A 95 4.14 -1.95 8.21
C LEU A 95 2.74 -1.63 7.66
N THR A 96 1.82 -1.21 8.53
CA THR A 96 0.50 -0.74 8.11
C THR A 96 0.46 0.78 8.23
N LEU A 97 0.23 1.45 7.10
CA LEU A 97 0.07 2.88 6.97
C LEU A 97 -1.40 3.21 6.73
N VAL A 98 -1.98 4.13 7.48
CA VAL A 98 -3.33 4.64 7.24
C VAL A 98 -3.27 6.09 6.80
N LEU A 99 -3.96 6.40 5.70
CA LEU A 99 -3.91 7.70 5.04
C LEU A 99 -5.31 8.32 4.97
N SER A 100 -5.41 9.61 5.23
CA SER A 100 -6.54 10.37 4.74
C SER A 100 -6.39 10.62 3.23
N ASP A 101 -7.47 10.44 2.48
CA ASP A 101 -7.50 10.77 1.04
C ASP A 101 -7.20 12.25 0.76
N THR A 102 -7.23 13.09 1.79
CA THR A 102 -6.82 14.49 1.67
C THR A 102 -5.32 14.65 1.43
N TYR A 103 -4.51 13.65 1.82
CA TYR A 103 -3.07 13.68 1.63
C TYR A 103 -2.66 12.77 0.48
N GLN A 104 -2.44 13.35 -0.70
CA GLN A 104 -1.64 12.75 -1.78
C GLN A 104 -0.80 13.85 -2.43
N SER A 105 0.49 13.58 -2.57
CA SER A 105 1.44 14.47 -3.22
C SER A 105 2.39 13.66 -4.09
N ASP A 106 2.95 14.28 -5.12
CA ASP A 106 4.00 13.67 -5.96
C ASP A 106 5.17 13.18 -5.08
N ARG A 107 5.47 13.93 -4.02
CA ARG A 107 6.50 13.56 -3.04
C ARG A 107 6.17 12.26 -2.29
N PHE A 108 4.91 12.02 -1.97
CA PHE A 108 4.52 10.76 -1.31
C PHE A 108 4.74 9.56 -2.24
N GLU A 109 4.50 9.71 -3.55
CA GLU A 109 4.80 8.68 -4.55
C GLU A 109 6.31 8.40 -4.62
N GLU A 110 7.16 9.44 -4.54
CA GLU A 110 8.62 9.31 -4.46
C GLU A 110 9.08 8.61 -3.16
N ILE A 111 8.46 8.95 -2.03
CA ILE A 111 8.73 8.30 -0.74
C ILE A 111 8.40 6.82 -0.80
N LEU A 112 7.23 6.44 -1.35
CA LEU A 112 6.85 5.02 -1.50
C LEU A 112 7.82 4.27 -2.42
N THR A 113 8.27 4.91 -3.50
CA THR A 113 9.27 4.32 -4.42
C THR A 113 10.60 4.08 -3.68
N SER A 114 11.04 5.04 -2.88
CA SER A 114 12.27 4.92 -2.08
C SER A 114 12.12 3.88 -0.96
N PHE A 115 10.92 3.77 -0.38
CA PHE A 115 10.59 2.77 0.62
C PHE A 115 10.67 1.36 0.05
N GLU A 116 10.09 1.13 -1.12
CA GLU A 116 10.15 -0.16 -1.83
C GLU A 116 11.60 -0.59 -2.11
N GLN A 117 12.43 0.33 -2.59
CA GLN A 117 13.84 0.05 -2.86
C GLN A 117 14.64 -0.29 -1.59
N ARG A 118 14.29 0.34 -0.45
CA ARG A 118 15.00 0.12 0.81
C ARG A 118 14.51 -1.12 1.56
N TYR A 119 13.23 -1.42 1.47
CA TYR A 119 12.56 -2.51 2.19
C TYR A 119 11.76 -3.42 1.25
N PRO A 120 12.37 -3.99 0.20
CA PRO A 120 11.65 -4.71 -0.87
C PRO A 120 10.91 -5.96 -0.40
N GLU A 121 11.28 -6.46 0.77
CA GLU A 121 10.73 -7.69 1.33
C GLU A 121 9.77 -7.43 2.50
N LEU A 122 9.58 -6.15 2.88
CA LEU A 122 8.65 -5.79 3.95
C LEU A 122 7.23 -5.78 3.39
N GLU A 123 6.30 -6.40 4.12
CA GLU A 123 4.89 -6.29 3.78
C GLU A 123 4.38 -4.89 4.15
N LEU A 124 3.96 -4.11 3.13
CA LEU A 124 3.35 -2.80 3.33
C LEU A 124 1.85 -2.88 3.06
N GLU A 125 1.05 -2.56 4.08
CA GLU A 125 -0.40 -2.37 3.95
C GLU A 125 -0.72 -0.88 3.97
N CYS A 126 -1.45 -0.39 2.97
CA CYS A 126 -1.98 0.97 2.94
C CYS A 126 -3.49 0.95 3.09
N MET A 127 -4.00 1.64 4.10
CA MET A 127 -5.42 1.78 4.39
C MET A 127 -5.85 3.22 4.15
N ILE A 128 -7.10 3.41 3.76
CA ILE A 128 -7.73 4.74 3.69
C ILE A 128 -8.72 4.89 4.83
N ALA A 129 -8.60 5.96 5.57
CA ALA A 129 -9.55 6.38 6.60
C ALA A 129 -9.51 7.90 6.77
N GLU A 130 -10.53 8.47 7.39
CA GLU A 130 -10.63 9.92 7.53
C GLU A 130 -10.68 10.36 8.99
N ARG A 131 -10.07 11.51 9.28
CA ARG A 131 -10.15 12.21 10.59
C ARG A 131 -9.87 11.27 11.78
N ASN A 132 -10.86 11.16 12.70
CA ASN A 132 -10.74 10.39 13.94
C ASN A 132 -10.56 8.88 13.70
N ASP A 133 -11.02 8.36 12.56
CA ASP A 133 -10.85 6.94 12.22
C ASP A 133 -9.38 6.60 12.00
N VAL A 134 -8.57 7.53 11.43
CA VAL A 134 -7.10 7.37 11.33
C VAL A 134 -6.49 7.22 12.71
N VAL A 135 -6.85 8.11 13.64
CA VAL A 135 -6.33 8.10 15.01
C VAL A 135 -6.75 6.83 15.75
N ALA A 136 -8.01 6.41 15.61
CA ALA A 136 -8.53 5.19 16.22
C ALA A 136 -7.78 3.94 15.74
N LEU A 137 -7.54 3.81 14.43
CA LEU A 137 -6.78 2.69 13.86
C LEU A 137 -5.34 2.61 14.40
N VAL A 138 -4.71 3.75 14.64
CA VAL A 138 -3.38 3.81 15.25
C VAL A 138 -3.45 3.45 16.74
N GLN A 139 -4.43 3.94 17.50
CA GLN A 139 -4.63 3.62 18.92
C GLN A 139 -4.90 2.13 19.14
N GLU A 140 -5.73 1.53 18.31
CA GLU A 140 -6.05 0.10 18.35
C GLU A 140 -4.89 -0.80 17.89
N GLY A 141 -3.85 -0.20 17.27
CA GLY A 141 -2.70 -0.91 16.72
C GLY A 141 -3.02 -1.68 15.44
N ARG A 142 -4.07 -1.28 14.75
CA ARG A 142 -4.40 -1.74 13.39
C ARG A 142 -3.53 -1.05 12.35
N ALA A 143 -3.06 0.17 12.64
CA ALA A 143 -2.08 0.87 11.86
C ALA A 143 -0.88 1.29 12.72
N HIS A 144 0.30 1.29 12.13
CA HIS A 144 1.54 1.70 12.78
C HIS A 144 1.76 3.22 12.67
N LEU A 145 1.46 3.78 11.51
CA LEU A 145 1.62 5.19 11.19
C LEU A 145 0.36 5.68 10.46
N GLY A 146 -0.12 6.87 10.83
CA GLY A 146 -1.25 7.53 10.20
C GLY A 146 -0.87 8.88 9.60
N LEU A 147 -1.46 9.25 8.45
CA LEU A 147 -1.41 10.61 7.91
C LEU A 147 -2.82 11.19 7.89
N VAL A 148 -3.03 12.27 8.62
CA VAL A 148 -4.37 12.85 8.86
C VAL A 148 -4.32 14.37 8.79
N ALA A 149 -5.41 15.01 8.40
CA ALA A 149 -5.55 16.46 8.53
C ALA A 149 -5.33 16.86 10.00
N ALA A 150 -4.48 17.87 10.22
CA ALA A 150 -4.10 18.33 11.56
C ALA A 150 -5.33 18.63 12.42
N GLN A 151 -5.32 18.13 13.65
CA GLN A 151 -6.38 18.29 14.63
C GLN A 151 -5.94 19.25 15.74
N ALA A 152 -6.90 19.85 16.43
CA ALA A 152 -6.60 20.74 17.56
C ALA A 152 -5.97 19.99 18.74
N ASP A 153 -6.42 18.75 18.98
CA ASP A 153 -5.96 17.90 20.07
C ASP A 153 -5.86 16.44 19.60
N TYR A 154 -4.90 15.71 20.17
CA TYR A 154 -4.75 14.27 20.00
C TYR A 154 -4.82 13.57 21.35
N PRO A 155 -5.25 12.30 21.40
CA PRO A 155 -5.19 11.49 22.61
C PRO A 155 -3.75 11.45 23.18
N PRO A 156 -3.58 11.36 24.51
CA PRO A 156 -2.25 11.43 25.15
C PRO A 156 -1.27 10.31 24.73
N ASP A 157 -1.81 9.18 24.30
CA ASP A 157 -1.09 7.99 23.83
C ASP A 157 -0.67 8.09 22.35
N ILE A 158 -1.10 9.14 21.65
CA ILE A 158 -0.73 9.42 20.27
C ILE A 158 0.43 10.42 20.21
N GLY A 159 1.50 10.02 19.52
CA GLY A 159 2.55 10.93 19.05
C GLY A 159 2.14 11.53 17.73
N PHE A 160 2.49 12.79 17.49
CA PHE A 160 2.24 13.43 16.21
C PHE A 160 3.34 14.42 15.85
N GLU A 161 3.51 14.64 14.55
CA GLU A 161 4.41 15.66 13.99
C GLU A 161 3.83 16.16 12.67
N SER A 162 3.91 17.47 12.42
CA SER A 162 3.35 18.06 11.21
C SER A 162 4.26 17.84 10.01
N VAL A 163 3.72 17.20 8.97
CA VAL A 163 4.40 17.00 7.69
C VAL A 163 4.62 18.37 7.02
N PRO A 164 5.80 18.62 6.42
CA PRO A 164 6.09 19.90 5.76
C PRO A 164 5.13 20.23 4.61
N ASP A 165 4.64 19.20 3.92
CA ASP A 165 3.70 19.34 2.82
C ASP A 165 2.30 19.70 3.30
N ARG A 166 1.58 20.44 2.47
CA ARG A 166 0.19 20.80 2.73
C ARG A 166 -0.70 20.28 1.64
N SER A 167 -1.86 19.81 2.02
CA SER A 167 -2.93 19.51 1.09
C SER A 167 -3.80 20.75 0.84
N ALA A 168 -4.55 20.72 -0.26
CA ALA A 168 -5.54 21.76 -0.55
C ALA A 168 -6.90 21.11 -0.86
N ILE A 169 -7.96 21.72 -0.31
CA ILE A 169 -9.34 21.30 -0.52
C ILE A 169 -10.09 22.47 -1.14
N GLY A 170 -10.81 22.22 -2.23
CA GLY A 170 -11.67 23.18 -2.89
C GLY A 170 -13.14 22.80 -2.79
N LEU A 171 -14.02 23.74 -3.14
CA LEU A 171 -15.45 23.50 -3.28
C LEU A 171 -15.78 23.20 -4.73
N TYR A 172 -16.47 22.11 -4.99
CA TYR A 172 -16.76 21.65 -6.34
C TYR A 172 -18.23 21.34 -6.55
N VAL A 173 -18.65 21.51 -7.81
CA VAL A 173 -19.95 21.04 -8.32
C VAL A 173 -19.77 20.43 -9.70
N GLY A 174 -20.68 19.55 -10.11
CA GLY A 174 -20.79 19.11 -11.50
C GLY A 174 -21.19 20.26 -12.42
N LYS A 175 -20.69 20.30 -13.65
CA LYS A 175 -20.99 21.35 -14.65
C LYS A 175 -22.49 21.53 -14.91
N GLN A 176 -23.32 20.53 -14.67
CA GLN A 176 -24.77 20.57 -14.84
C GLN A 176 -25.51 21.17 -13.62
N HIS A 177 -24.84 21.30 -12.46
CA HIS A 177 -25.44 21.76 -11.23
C HIS A 177 -25.85 23.24 -11.34
N PRO A 178 -26.98 23.68 -10.75
CA PRO A 178 -27.43 25.08 -10.81
C PRO A 178 -26.37 26.09 -10.33
N LEU A 179 -25.60 25.76 -9.30
CA LEU A 179 -24.51 26.59 -8.79
C LEU A 179 -23.40 26.83 -9.83
N ALA A 180 -23.22 25.93 -10.79
CA ALA A 180 -22.21 26.10 -11.85
C ALA A 180 -22.52 27.30 -12.78
N LYS A 181 -23.77 27.74 -12.83
CA LYS A 181 -24.22 28.87 -13.66
C LYS A 181 -24.22 30.21 -12.92
N ALA A 182 -23.98 30.20 -11.61
CA ALA A 182 -23.96 31.40 -10.80
C ALA A 182 -22.67 32.18 -10.96
N ARG A 183 -22.78 33.51 -11.17
CA ARG A 183 -21.59 34.37 -11.29
C ARG A 183 -20.86 34.59 -9.96
N HIS A 184 -21.62 34.55 -8.86
CA HIS A 184 -21.10 34.71 -7.50
C HIS A 184 -21.78 33.68 -6.60
N ILE A 185 -21.00 32.98 -5.82
CA ILE A 185 -21.49 31.97 -4.88
C ILE A 185 -21.49 32.58 -3.48
N THR A 186 -22.68 32.59 -2.84
CA THR A 186 -22.83 33.04 -1.45
C THR A 186 -22.96 31.83 -0.53
N THR A 187 -22.65 32.03 0.76
CA THR A 187 -22.85 31.00 1.79
C THR A 187 -24.31 30.55 1.87
N GLU A 188 -25.24 31.48 1.67
CA GLU A 188 -26.66 31.16 1.64
C GLU A 188 -27.04 30.21 0.48
N MET A 189 -26.47 30.41 -0.70
CA MET A 189 -26.68 29.53 -1.85
C MET A 189 -26.16 28.11 -1.56
N LEU A 190 -25.00 27.99 -0.90
CA LEU A 190 -24.45 26.70 -0.47
C LEU A 190 -25.35 26.03 0.56
N HIS A 191 -25.88 26.79 1.55
CA HIS A 191 -26.79 26.25 2.55
C HIS A 191 -28.14 25.79 1.96
N ASN A 192 -28.60 26.39 0.87
CA ASN A 192 -29.84 26.02 0.20
C ASN A 192 -29.65 24.87 -0.82
N ALA A 193 -28.42 24.55 -1.20
CA ALA A 193 -28.08 23.42 -2.05
C ALA A 193 -27.69 22.20 -1.21
N ARG A 194 -27.83 21.00 -1.81
CA ARG A 194 -27.39 19.77 -1.14
C ARG A 194 -25.88 19.76 -0.99
N GLU A 195 -25.42 19.46 0.21
CA GLU A 195 -24.03 19.17 0.50
C GLU A 195 -23.75 17.68 0.42
N LEU A 196 -22.65 17.31 -0.21
CA LEU A 196 -22.12 15.96 -0.24
C LEU A 196 -20.92 15.92 0.69
N ARG A 197 -20.94 15.01 1.68
CA ARG A 197 -19.95 14.96 2.77
C ARG A 197 -19.31 13.60 2.90
N ILE A 198 -18.06 13.58 3.37
CA ILE A 198 -17.44 12.36 3.85
C ILE A 198 -18.13 11.92 5.15
N SER A 199 -18.43 10.63 5.25
CA SER A 199 -18.86 9.98 6.50
C SER A 199 -17.64 9.35 7.18
N THR A 200 -17.55 9.54 8.49
CA THR A 200 -16.56 8.88 9.37
C THR A 200 -17.29 7.98 10.35
N TYR A 201 -16.66 6.89 10.77
CA TYR A 201 -17.29 5.87 11.62
C TYR A 201 -17.49 6.32 13.07
N GLY A 202 -16.82 7.36 13.53
CA GLY A 202 -16.82 7.81 14.93
C GLY A 202 -17.52 9.15 15.21
N GLU A 203 -17.94 9.87 14.18
CA GLU A 203 -18.58 11.16 14.36
C GLU A 203 -20.13 11.02 14.37
N ASP A 204 -20.70 10.96 15.55
CA ASP A 204 -21.97 11.64 15.77
C ASP A 204 -21.75 13.10 15.40
N SER A 205 -22.48 13.57 14.42
CA SER A 205 -22.38 14.90 13.79
C SER A 205 -22.61 16.09 14.75
N ALA A 206 -22.00 16.10 15.92
CA ALA A 206 -22.15 17.16 16.92
C ALA A 206 -21.59 18.53 16.43
N ASP A 207 -20.61 18.52 15.52
CA ASP A 207 -20.04 19.74 14.94
C ASP A 207 -20.69 20.17 13.61
N ALA A 208 -21.60 19.40 13.06
CA ALA A 208 -22.35 19.80 11.88
C ALA A 208 -23.48 20.73 12.29
N ALA A 209 -23.46 21.98 11.84
CA ALA A 209 -24.60 22.89 11.99
C ALA A 209 -25.90 22.15 11.61
N PRO A 210 -26.97 22.27 12.43
CA PRO A 210 -28.22 21.55 12.18
C PRO A 210 -28.79 21.91 10.79
N ARG A 211 -28.78 20.92 9.89
CA ARG A 211 -29.29 21.09 8.52
C ARG A 211 -30.68 20.49 8.41
N ARG A 212 -31.46 21.02 7.49
CA ARG A 212 -32.79 20.47 7.18
C ARG A 212 -32.65 19.04 6.63
N ARG A 213 -33.53 18.13 7.02
CA ARG A 213 -33.56 16.76 6.51
C ARG A 213 -33.55 16.75 4.97
N GLY A 214 -32.64 15.93 4.40
CA GLY A 214 -32.51 15.79 2.95
C GLY A 214 -31.55 16.77 2.26
N GLN A 215 -30.93 17.69 3.00
CA GLN A 215 -29.98 18.65 2.44
C GLN A 215 -28.48 18.16 2.50
N SER A 216 -28.22 17.00 3.06
CA SER A 216 -26.88 16.40 3.01
C SER A 216 -26.97 14.92 2.63
N TRP A 217 -26.08 14.49 1.77
CA TRP A 217 -25.77 13.09 1.51
C TRP A 217 -24.34 12.80 1.94
N THR A 218 -24.07 11.57 2.34
CA THR A 218 -22.75 11.16 2.81
C THR A 218 -22.20 10.03 1.98
N ALA A 219 -20.89 10.00 1.81
CA ALA A 219 -20.14 8.94 1.16
C ALA A 219 -18.98 8.53 2.04
N SER A 220 -18.56 7.26 1.99
CA SER A 220 -17.48 6.71 2.78
C SER A 220 -16.07 6.93 2.14
N SER A 221 -16.01 7.42 0.92
CA SER A 221 -14.75 7.73 0.23
C SER A 221 -14.88 8.99 -0.61
N TYR A 222 -13.76 9.69 -0.79
CA TYR A 222 -13.72 10.86 -1.65
C TYR A 222 -13.95 10.54 -3.13
N LEU A 223 -13.61 9.33 -3.59
CA LEU A 223 -13.89 8.92 -4.96
C LEU A 223 -15.39 8.84 -5.22
N LEU A 224 -16.15 8.20 -4.33
CA LEU A 224 -17.62 8.16 -4.44
C LEU A 224 -18.23 9.57 -4.31
N LEU A 225 -17.66 10.40 -3.42
CA LEU A 225 -18.11 11.79 -3.27
C LEU A 225 -17.89 12.59 -4.56
N LEU A 226 -16.75 12.38 -5.23
CA LEU A 226 -16.45 12.99 -6.52
C LEU A 226 -17.43 12.56 -7.59
N GLU A 227 -17.75 11.26 -7.71
CA GLU A 227 -18.73 10.75 -8.67
C GLU A 227 -20.14 11.36 -8.43
N MET A 228 -20.58 11.43 -7.17
CA MET A 228 -21.84 12.06 -6.82
C MET A 228 -21.86 13.55 -7.17
N THR A 229 -20.71 14.23 -7.03
CA THR A 229 -20.56 15.64 -7.38
C THR A 229 -20.64 15.84 -8.90
N GLU A 230 -19.97 14.96 -9.68
CA GLU A 230 -20.03 14.97 -11.14
C GLU A 230 -21.44 14.79 -11.68
N LEU A 231 -22.22 13.91 -11.06
CA LEU A 231 -23.63 13.67 -11.39
C LEU A 231 -24.53 14.86 -11.05
N GLY A 232 -23.98 15.89 -10.39
CA GLY A 232 -24.73 17.12 -10.05
C GLY A 232 -25.69 16.96 -8.88
N PHE A 233 -25.48 15.97 -8.00
CA PHE A 233 -26.37 15.74 -6.85
C PHE A 233 -26.23 16.82 -5.77
N GLY A 234 -25.10 17.53 -5.75
CA GLY A 234 -24.84 18.60 -4.80
C GLY A 234 -23.45 19.19 -4.99
N TRP A 235 -23.01 19.97 -4.01
CA TRP A 235 -21.64 20.48 -3.91
C TRP A 235 -20.86 19.70 -2.84
N ALA A 236 -19.55 19.58 -3.04
CA ALA A 236 -18.64 18.87 -2.14
C ALA A 236 -17.35 19.64 -1.88
N GLU A 237 -16.76 19.40 -0.70
CA GLU A 237 -15.38 19.68 -0.42
C GLU A 237 -14.53 18.51 -0.97
N LEU A 238 -13.67 18.76 -1.97
CA LEU A 238 -12.84 17.72 -2.56
C LEU A 238 -11.36 18.12 -2.55
N PRO A 239 -10.45 17.15 -2.30
CA PRO A 239 -9.02 17.38 -2.46
C PRO A 239 -8.68 17.83 -3.88
N TYR A 240 -7.82 18.83 -4.01
CA TYR A 240 -7.40 19.37 -5.31
C TYR A 240 -6.79 18.31 -6.23
N TRP A 241 -5.93 17.47 -5.69
CA TRP A 241 -5.29 16.40 -6.43
C TRP A 241 -6.33 15.45 -7.06
N LEU A 242 -7.39 15.10 -6.29
CA LEU A 242 -8.44 14.19 -6.74
C LEU A 242 -9.26 14.80 -7.88
N ALA A 243 -9.73 16.03 -7.68
CA ALA A 243 -10.50 16.74 -8.69
C ALA A 243 -9.69 16.95 -9.96
N LYS A 244 -8.40 17.33 -9.86
CA LYS A 244 -7.50 17.54 -11.00
C LYS A 244 -7.20 16.24 -11.75
N ARG A 245 -6.94 15.15 -11.04
CA ARG A 245 -6.52 13.88 -11.65
C ARG A 245 -7.67 13.13 -12.33
N PHE A 246 -8.88 13.17 -11.73
CA PHE A 246 -9.99 12.33 -12.17
C PHE A 246 -11.16 13.07 -12.79
N ALA A 247 -11.32 14.37 -12.59
CA ALA A 247 -12.51 15.09 -12.99
C ALA A 247 -12.29 16.52 -13.50
N ALA A 248 -11.09 16.87 -13.97
CA ALA A 248 -10.72 18.22 -14.41
C ALA A 248 -11.71 18.84 -15.41
N ASP A 249 -12.26 18.04 -16.31
CA ASP A 249 -13.19 18.48 -17.34
C ASP A 249 -14.68 18.31 -16.97
N ARG A 250 -15.01 17.72 -15.81
CA ARG A 250 -16.38 17.38 -15.42
C ARG A 250 -16.87 18.18 -14.23
N LEU A 251 -15.97 18.70 -13.42
CA LEU A 251 -16.26 19.55 -12.28
C LEU A 251 -15.98 21.01 -12.56
N LEU A 252 -16.63 21.86 -11.77
CA LEU A 252 -16.36 23.29 -11.67
C LEU A 252 -16.02 23.62 -10.22
N GLU A 253 -14.88 24.28 -10.01
CA GLU A 253 -14.51 24.83 -8.72
C GLU A 253 -15.29 26.10 -8.43
N LEU A 254 -15.97 26.12 -7.28
CA LEU A 254 -16.73 27.26 -6.83
C LEU A 254 -15.81 28.30 -6.17
N GLN A 255 -15.82 29.52 -6.68
CA GLN A 255 -15.08 30.63 -6.13
C GLN A 255 -15.85 31.23 -4.95
N VAL A 256 -15.44 30.85 -3.73
CA VAL A 256 -16.06 31.29 -2.48
C VAL A 256 -15.01 31.93 -1.57
N ARG A 257 -15.36 33.01 -0.88
CA ARG A 257 -14.41 33.69 0.03
C ARG A 257 -13.93 32.71 1.12
N GLY A 258 -12.62 32.59 1.29
CA GLY A 258 -11.97 31.67 2.24
C GLY A 258 -11.70 30.28 1.66
N TRP A 259 -11.95 30.07 0.38
CA TRP A 259 -11.60 28.87 -0.36
C TRP A 259 -10.64 29.17 -1.49
N PRO A 260 -9.77 28.23 -1.90
CA PRO A 260 -9.55 26.91 -1.30
C PRO A 260 -8.95 26.97 0.10
N LYS A 261 -9.13 25.92 0.90
CA LYS A 261 -8.46 25.76 2.20
C LYS A 261 -7.17 25.00 2.05
N SER A 262 -6.11 25.50 2.68
CA SER A 262 -4.86 24.77 2.86
C SER A 262 -4.95 23.93 4.14
N ILE A 263 -4.75 22.63 4.01
CA ILE A 263 -4.86 21.67 5.11
C ILE A 263 -3.44 21.27 5.52
N GLN A 264 -3.08 21.50 6.78
CA GLN A 264 -1.89 20.93 7.40
C GLN A 264 -2.16 19.44 7.62
N VAL A 265 -1.15 18.61 7.36
CA VAL A 265 -1.21 17.16 7.60
C VAL A 265 -0.27 16.82 8.74
N ASP A 266 -0.73 15.97 9.64
CA ASP A 266 0.08 15.42 10.72
C ASP A 266 0.31 13.92 10.47
N ALA A 267 1.53 13.46 10.72
CA ALA A 267 1.85 12.07 10.90
C ALA A 267 1.57 11.71 12.37
N VAL A 268 0.86 10.62 12.60
CA VAL A 268 0.44 10.17 13.94
C VAL A 268 0.86 8.71 14.17
N TRP A 269 1.31 8.39 15.39
CA TRP A 269 1.73 7.03 15.78
C TRP A 269 1.44 6.78 17.26
N SER A 270 1.41 5.52 17.67
CA SER A 270 1.24 5.17 19.08
C SER A 270 2.52 5.41 19.87
N ARG A 271 2.43 6.13 21.00
CA ARG A 271 3.55 6.30 21.95
C ARG A 271 3.87 5.01 22.71
N HIS A 272 2.91 4.10 22.82
CA HIS A 272 3.08 2.84 23.53
C HIS A 272 3.66 1.72 22.67
N ARG A 273 3.43 1.80 21.36
CA ARG A 273 3.95 0.86 20.37
C ARG A 273 4.89 1.64 19.46
N GLY A 274 6.16 1.75 19.86
CA GLY A 274 7.13 2.47 19.04
C GLY A 274 7.16 1.94 17.60
N LEU A 275 7.50 2.83 16.67
CA LEU A 275 7.77 2.44 15.30
C LEU A 275 9.06 1.62 15.26
N GLY A 276 9.08 0.53 14.51
CA GLY A 276 10.31 -0.16 14.20
C GLY A 276 11.16 0.61 13.18
N PRO A 277 12.28 0.03 12.71
CA PRO A 277 13.21 0.71 11.82
C PRO A 277 12.59 1.22 10.51
N ALA A 278 11.68 0.45 9.90
CA ALA A 278 11.05 0.85 8.63
C ALA A 278 10.01 1.95 8.85
N GLY A 279 9.19 1.84 9.90
CA GLY A 279 8.23 2.88 10.26
C GLY A 279 8.91 4.19 10.66
N SER A 280 10.01 4.12 11.41
CA SER A 280 10.82 5.29 11.77
C SER A 280 11.45 5.94 10.55
N TRP A 281 12.04 5.16 9.64
CA TRP A 281 12.59 5.68 8.40
C TRP A 281 11.54 6.38 7.55
N LEU A 282 10.33 5.81 7.45
CA LEU A 282 9.23 6.40 6.71
C LEU A 282 8.80 7.73 7.33
N LEU A 283 8.67 7.79 8.67
CA LEU A 283 8.36 9.02 9.40
C LEU A 283 9.43 10.09 9.16
N ASP A 284 10.71 9.76 9.34
CA ASP A 284 11.83 10.69 9.12
C ASP A 284 11.85 11.22 7.67
N THR A 285 11.55 10.36 6.70
CA THR A 285 11.51 10.75 5.29
C THR A 285 10.31 11.67 4.99
N LEU A 286 9.16 11.43 5.62
CA LEU A 286 8.00 12.33 5.54
C LEU A 286 8.29 13.70 6.13
N MET A 287 9.10 13.78 7.21
CA MET A 287 9.49 15.02 7.88
C MET A 287 10.64 15.77 7.19
N ALA A 288 11.46 15.10 6.39
CA ALA A 288 12.51 15.75 5.60
C ALA A 288 11.90 16.77 4.63
N ARG A 289 12.59 17.89 4.35
CA ARG A 289 12.16 18.92 3.40
C ARG A 289 12.71 18.66 2.01
#